data_926706c82e61dbbd5fb97ceaa69264aa
#
_entry.id   926706c82e61dbbd5fb97ceaa69264aa
#
_cell.length_a   1.000
_cell.length_b   1.000
_cell.length_c   1.000
_cell.angle_alpha   90.00
_cell.angle_beta   90.00
_cell.angle_gamma   90.00
#
_symmetry.space_group_name_H-M   'P 1'
#
loop_
_entity.id
_entity.type
_entity.pdbx_description
1 polymer ?
#
loop_
_entity_poly.entity_id
_entity_poly.type
_entity_poly.pdbx_seq_one_letter_code
_entity_poly.pdbx_strand_id
1 'polypeptide(L)'
;EELGGTPVPRALVWALAEHVLGANAAVWMYAGAAGFASIFYKLATEEQKKWAVFAAERGWGSTMVLTESDAGSDVGAGRTKAMQQDDGSWHIDGVKRFITSADSDDMFENIFHLVLARPEGAGPGTKGLSLFFVPKFHFDPETGEPGERNGAFVTNVEHKMGLKVSTTCELTFGQHGVPAKGWLVGEVHDGIAQMFDVIETARMLVGTKAIATLSTGYLNALDYAKSRVQGADLTQMTDKTAPRVTITHHPDVRRALMTQKAYAE
;
A
#
# COMPACT_ATOMS: atom_id res chain seq x y z
N GLU A 1 22.28 -0.88 -0.60
CA GLU A 1 23.45 -1.08 -1.50
C GLU A 1 23.27 -2.37 -2.32
N GLU A 2 22.90 -3.47 -1.69
CA GLU A 2 22.78 -4.81 -2.33
C GLU A 2 21.70 -4.86 -3.44
N LEU A 3 20.69 -4.00 -3.37
CA LEU A 3 19.67 -3.83 -4.40
C LEU A 3 19.96 -2.65 -5.36
N GLY A 4 21.20 -2.17 -5.43
CA GLY A 4 21.62 -1.09 -6.34
C GLY A 4 21.21 0.32 -5.91
N GLY A 5 20.58 0.47 -4.75
CA GLY A 5 20.11 1.77 -4.25
C GLY A 5 21.19 2.58 -3.55
N THR A 6 20.98 3.89 -3.44
CA THR A 6 21.82 4.78 -2.62
C THR A 6 21.22 4.89 -1.22
N PRO A 7 21.96 4.55 -0.15
CA PRO A 7 21.47 4.70 1.22
C PRO A 7 21.20 6.17 1.54
N VAL A 8 19.98 6.45 2.01
CA VAL A 8 19.59 7.78 2.47
C VAL A 8 18.80 7.69 3.78
N PRO A 9 18.83 8.71 4.64
CA PRO A 9 17.99 8.75 5.83
C PRO A 9 16.49 8.63 5.47
N ARG A 10 15.73 7.83 6.22
CA ARG A 10 14.30 7.65 5.98
C ARG A 10 13.51 8.97 5.93
N ALA A 11 13.90 9.96 6.74
CA ALA A 11 13.28 11.29 6.72
C ALA A 11 13.39 11.96 5.34
N LEU A 12 14.54 11.81 4.67
CA LEU A 12 14.70 12.35 3.31
C LEU A 12 13.83 11.61 2.28
N VAL A 13 13.71 10.28 2.41
CA VAL A 13 12.82 9.49 1.54
C VAL A 13 11.38 10.02 1.63
N TRP A 14 10.87 10.24 2.84
CA TRP A 14 9.50 10.72 3.04
C TRP A 14 9.33 12.19 2.62
N ALA A 15 10.32 13.04 2.84
CA ALA A 15 10.28 14.42 2.36
C ALA A 15 10.23 14.51 0.82
N LEU A 16 10.96 13.64 0.12
CA LEU A 16 10.88 13.54 -1.34
C LEU A 16 9.56 12.90 -1.80
N ALA A 17 9.09 11.87 -1.09
CA ALA A 17 7.83 11.21 -1.38
C ALA A 17 6.62 12.17 -1.28
N GLU A 18 6.68 13.14 -0.37
CA GLU A 18 5.63 14.15 -0.19
C GLU A 18 5.30 14.89 -1.49
N HIS A 19 6.29 15.21 -2.30
CA HIS A 19 6.07 15.89 -3.59
C HIS A 19 5.24 15.04 -4.55
N VAL A 20 5.56 13.75 -4.68
CA VAL A 20 4.83 12.83 -5.57
C VAL A 20 3.45 12.51 -5.01
N LEU A 21 3.36 12.25 -3.70
CA LEU A 21 2.10 11.93 -3.02
C LEU A 21 1.12 13.11 -3.04
N GLY A 22 1.62 14.33 -2.91
CA GLY A 22 0.83 15.56 -2.99
C GLY A 22 0.34 15.86 -4.41
N ALA A 23 1.16 15.56 -5.42
CA ALA A 23 0.82 15.78 -6.83
C ALA A 23 -0.13 14.68 -7.36
N ASN A 24 0.23 13.40 -7.16
CA ASN A 24 -0.59 12.27 -7.59
C ASN A 24 -0.25 10.98 -6.81
N ALA A 25 -1.04 10.68 -5.79
CA ALA A 25 -0.83 9.49 -4.96
C ALA A 25 -0.94 8.17 -5.74
N ALA A 26 -1.69 8.11 -6.86
CA ALA A 26 -1.80 6.91 -7.67
C ALA A 26 -0.47 6.56 -8.35
N VAL A 27 0.30 7.54 -8.79
CA VAL A 27 1.65 7.34 -9.35
C VAL A 27 2.57 6.69 -8.32
N TRP A 28 2.50 7.16 -7.06
CA TRP A 28 3.30 6.55 -5.99
C TRP A 28 2.93 5.08 -5.73
N MET A 29 1.65 4.70 -5.84
CA MET A 29 1.21 3.32 -5.64
C MET A 29 1.90 2.32 -6.59
N TYR A 30 2.23 2.76 -7.80
CA TYR A 30 3.00 1.95 -8.76
C TYR A 30 4.52 2.09 -8.56
N ALA A 31 5.01 3.31 -8.33
CA ALA A 31 6.45 3.56 -8.13
C ALA A 31 7.00 2.95 -6.83
N GLY A 32 6.16 2.73 -5.83
CA GLY A 32 6.53 2.18 -4.52
C GLY A 32 6.92 0.69 -4.52
N ALA A 33 6.75 -0.01 -5.64
CA ALA A 33 7.03 -1.45 -5.75
C ALA A 33 8.47 -1.82 -5.34
N ALA A 34 9.46 -1.00 -5.71
CA ALA A 34 10.86 -1.21 -5.33
C ALA A 34 11.07 -1.25 -3.80
N GLY A 35 10.24 -0.53 -3.04
CA GLY A 35 10.26 -0.57 -1.56
C GLY A 35 9.93 -1.96 -1.01
N PHE A 36 8.98 -2.67 -1.62
CA PHE A 36 8.63 -4.02 -1.19
C PHE A 36 9.69 -5.06 -1.54
N ALA A 37 10.45 -4.88 -2.61
CA ALA A 37 11.60 -5.72 -2.92
C ALA A 37 12.65 -5.65 -1.79
N SER A 38 12.90 -4.48 -1.21
CA SER A 38 13.83 -4.32 -0.09
C SER A 38 13.32 -4.97 1.21
N ILE A 39 12.01 -4.92 1.45
CA ILE A 39 11.39 -5.61 2.59
C ILE A 39 11.47 -7.13 2.39
N PHE A 40 11.13 -7.59 1.19
CA PHE A 40 11.26 -9.01 0.85
C PHE A 40 12.70 -9.50 1.00
N TYR A 41 13.69 -8.76 0.51
CA TYR A 41 15.12 -9.08 0.69
C TYR A 41 15.49 -9.28 2.17
N LYS A 42 15.00 -8.41 3.06
CA LYS A 42 15.24 -8.50 4.51
C LYS A 42 14.65 -9.76 5.14
N LEU A 43 13.47 -10.20 4.67
CA LEU A 43 12.72 -11.33 5.23
C LEU A 43 13.04 -12.67 4.56
N ALA A 44 13.64 -12.62 3.37
CA ALA A 44 13.90 -13.74 2.49
C ALA A 44 15.01 -14.67 2.98
N THR A 45 14.94 -15.93 2.59
CA THR A 45 16.07 -16.87 2.71
C THR A 45 17.21 -16.44 1.79
N GLU A 46 18.42 -16.98 1.98
CA GLU A 46 19.58 -16.64 1.15
C GLU A 46 19.33 -16.91 -0.35
N GLU A 47 18.59 -17.96 -0.68
CA GLU A 47 18.18 -18.26 -2.05
C GLU A 47 17.19 -17.23 -2.58
N GLN A 48 16.16 -16.89 -1.80
CA GLN A 48 15.12 -15.93 -2.19
C GLN A 48 15.64 -14.49 -2.30
N LYS A 49 16.76 -14.15 -1.69
CA LYS A 49 17.38 -12.82 -1.84
C LYS A 49 17.73 -12.51 -3.30
N LYS A 50 18.10 -13.51 -4.10
CA LYS A 50 18.29 -13.35 -5.55
C LYS A 50 17.00 -12.86 -6.23
N TRP A 51 15.85 -13.39 -5.83
CA TRP A 51 14.56 -13.00 -6.41
C TRP A 51 14.19 -11.54 -6.07
N ALA A 52 14.57 -11.07 -4.90
CA ALA A 52 14.40 -9.66 -4.53
C ALA A 52 15.30 -8.74 -5.37
N VAL A 53 16.53 -9.20 -5.69
CA VAL A 53 17.43 -8.50 -6.62
C VAL A 53 16.80 -8.43 -8.01
N PHE A 54 16.32 -9.54 -8.56
CA PHE A 54 15.61 -9.57 -9.84
C PHE A 54 14.41 -8.63 -9.87
N ALA A 55 13.60 -8.67 -8.79
CA ALA A 55 12.44 -7.79 -8.68
C ALA A 55 12.82 -6.30 -8.70
N ALA A 56 13.95 -5.93 -8.07
CA ALA A 56 14.45 -4.57 -8.07
C ALA A 56 15.05 -4.16 -9.43
N GLU A 57 15.91 -4.98 -10.01
CA GLU A 57 16.63 -4.70 -11.26
C GLU A 57 15.69 -4.69 -12.48
N ARG A 58 14.71 -5.60 -12.51
CA ARG A 58 13.74 -5.73 -13.60
C ARG A 58 12.49 -4.89 -13.38
N GLY A 59 12.41 -4.14 -12.27
CA GLY A 59 11.28 -3.27 -11.97
C GLY A 59 9.95 -4.01 -11.80
N TRP A 60 9.95 -5.19 -11.17
CA TRP A 60 8.70 -5.92 -10.92
C TRP A 60 7.74 -5.14 -10.03
N GLY A 61 6.46 -5.28 -10.31
CA GLY A 61 5.40 -4.83 -9.40
C GLY A 61 5.35 -5.65 -8.12
N SER A 62 4.73 -5.11 -7.09
CA SER A 62 4.55 -5.84 -5.83
C SER A 62 3.26 -5.49 -5.13
N THR A 63 2.72 -6.41 -4.34
CA THR A 63 1.48 -6.20 -3.59
C THR A 63 1.53 -6.75 -2.19
N MET A 64 0.78 -6.12 -1.31
CA MET A 64 0.51 -6.56 0.06
C MET A 64 -0.87 -7.24 0.09
N VAL A 65 -0.92 -8.54 0.42
CA VAL A 65 -2.11 -9.38 0.19
C VAL A 65 -2.59 -10.02 1.50
N LEU A 66 -3.48 -9.32 2.22
CA LEU A 66 -4.02 -9.75 3.53
C LEU A 66 -5.52 -10.02 3.47
N THR A 67 -6.28 -8.99 3.10
CA THR A 67 -7.72 -8.86 3.33
C THR A 67 -8.53 -9.88 2.53
N GLU A 68 -9.53 -10.44 3.18
CA GLU A 68 -10.59 -11.25 2.56
C GLU A 68 -11.95 -10.62 2.84
N SER A 69 -13.01 -11.06 2.17
CA SER A 69 -14.36 -10.47 2.30
C SER A 69 -14.85 -10.41 3.75
N ASP A 70 -14.57 -11.45 4.54
CA ASP A 70 -15.00 -11.57 5.94
C ASP A 70 -13.85 -11.37 6.95
N ALA A 71 -12.65 -11.01 6.49
CA ALA A 71 -11.43 -10.89 7.30
C ALA A 71 -10.62 -9.65 6.89
N GLY A 72 -11.14 -8.48 7.25
CA GLY A 72 -10.48 -7.20 7.08
C GLY A 72 -9.70 -6.80 8.34
N SER A 73 -10.37 -6.21 9.34
CA SER A 73 -9.76 -5.88 10.63
C SER A 73 -9.39 -7.12 11.44
N ASP A 74 -10.22 -8.16 11.39
CA ASP A 74 -9.90 -9.48 11.96
C ASP A 74 -9.19 -10.34 10.92
N VAL A 75 -7.92 -10.03 10.64
CA VAL A 75 -7.09 -10.75 9.66
C VAL A 75 -6.92 -12.23 10.04
N GLY A 76 -6.96 -12.56 11.34
CA GLY A 76 -6.87 -13.93 11.84
C GLY A 76 -8.01 -14.85 11.41
N ALA A 77 -9.14 -14.30 10.97
CA ALA A 77 -10.27 -15.05 10.42
C ALA A 77 -10.08 -15.44 8.93
N GLY A 78 -8.96 -15.06 8.30
CA GLY A 78 -8.67 -15.37 6.90
C GLY A 78 -8.69 -16.86 6.61
N ARG A 79 -9.28 -17.23 5.46
CA ARG A 79 -9.55 -18.62 5.02
C ARG A 79 -8.64 -19.10 3.90
N THR A 80 -7.87 -18.20 3.29
CA THR A 80 -6.87 -18.58 2.26
C THR A 80 -5.91 -19.61 2.82
N LYS A 81 -5.78 -20.72 2.14
CA LYS A 81 -4.98 -21.89 2.55
C LYS A 81 -3.66 -21.94 1.80
N ALA A 82 -2.69 -22.59 2.40
CA ALA A 82 -1.42 -22.95 1.78
C ALA A 82 -1.14 -24.44 2.01
N MET A 83 -0.94 -25.19 0.94
CA MET A 83 -0.71 -26.64 0.95
C MET A 83 0.71 -26.91 0.44
N GLN A 84 1.55 -27.46 1.29
CA GLN A 84 2.94 -27.78 0.95
C GLN A 84 2.99 -28.88 -0.11
N GLN A 85 3.91 -28.72 -1.06
CA GLN A 85 4.16 -29.66 -2.14
C GLN A 85 5.49 -30.40 -1.93
N ASP A 86 5.66 -31.55 -2.59
CA ASP A 86 6.86 -32.38 -2.47
C ASP A 86 8.13 -31.66 -2.96
N ASP A 87 8.00 -30.67 -3.83
CA ASP A 87 9.11 -29.86 -4.35
C ASP A 87 9.49 -28.67 -3.46
N GLY A 88 8.93 -28.58 -2.25
CA GLY A 88 9.17 -27.50 -1.29
C GLY A 88 8.38 -26.22 -1.56
N SER A 89 7.65 -26.14 -2.67
CA SER A 89 6.73 -25.03 -2.95
C SER A 89 5.41 -25.21 -2.19
N TRP A 90 4.52 -24.23 -2.32
CA TRP A 90 3.18 -24.23 -1.72
C TRP A 90 2.13 -23.89 -2.75
N HIS A 91 1.02 -24.60 -2.75
CA HIS A 91 -0.17 -24.20 -3.49
C HIS A 91 -1.05 -23.33 -2.60
N ILE A 92 -1.33 -22.12 -3.06
CA ILE A 92 -2.20 -21.16 -2.39
C ILE A 92 -3.60 -21.28 -2.98
N ASP A 93 -4.62 -21.36 -2.12
CA ASP A 93 -6.03 -21.42 -2.53
C ASP A 93 -6.87 -20.45 -1.70
N GLY A 94 -7.57 -19.55 -2.36
CA GLY A 94 -8.46 -18.58 -1.73
C GLY A 94 -8.68 -17.34 -2.56
N VAL A 95 -9.43 -16.40 -1.97
CA VAL A 95 -9.79 -15.12 -2.60
C VAL A 95 -9.46 -13.97 -1.66
N LYS A 96 -8.71 -13.00 -2.16
CA LYS A 96 -8.33 -11.79 -1.45
C LYS A 96 -9.01 -10.58 -2.07
N ARG A 97 -9.35 -9.60 -1.24
CA ARG A 97 -10.04 -8.38 -1.68
C ARG A 97 -9.28 -7.11 -1.34
N PHE A 98 -9.59 -6.06 -2.08
CA PHE A 98 -9.02 -4.73 -1.91
C PHE A 98 -7.51 -4.68 -2.09
N ILE A 99 -6.98 -5.51 -2.99
CA ILE A 99 -5.54 -5.59 -3.24
C ILE A 99 -5.13 -4.53 -4.27
N THR A 100 -4.31 -3.59 -3.82
CA THR A 100 -3.81 -2.49 -4.64
C THR A 100 -2.82 -3.01 -5.67
N SER A 101 -3.03 -2.66 -6.95
CA SER A 101 -2.12 -2.94 -8.08
C SER A 101 -1.80 -4.43 -8.27
N ALA A 102 -2.79 -5.33 -7.98
CA ALA A 102 -2.59 -6.78 -8.10
C ALA A 102 -2.35 -7.25 -9.54
N ASP A 103 -2.83 -6.50 -10.51
CA ASP A 103 -2.45 -6.61 -11.90
C ASP A 103 -2.44 -5.21 -12.54
N SER A 104 -1.54 -4.98 -13.46
CA SER A 104 -1.35 -3.74 -14.21
C SER A 104 -1.13 -4.03 -15.70
N ASP A 105 -1.66 -5.18 -16.15
CA ASP A 105 -1.51 -5.66 -17.51
C ASP A 105 -0.03 -5.83 -17.88
N ASP A 106 0.49 -5.05 -18.79
CA ASP A 106 1.88 -5.08 -19.29
C ASP A 106 2.80 -4.00 -18.70
N MET A 107 2.31 -3.20 -17.71
CA MET A 107 3.14 -2.15 -17.09
C MET A 107 4.40 -2.73 -16.41
N PHE A 108 4.27 -3.90 -15.80
CA PHE A 108 5.37 -4.61 -15.17
C PHE A 108 5.59 -5.96 -15.85
N GLU A 109 6.85 -6.31 -16.07
CA GLU A 109 7.23 -7.61 -16.61
C GLU A 109 6.72 -8.77 -15.75
N ASN A 110 6.76 -8.61 -14.45
CA ASN A 110 6.18 -9.51 -13.46
C ASN A 110 5.65 -8.73 -12.25
N ILE A 111 4.85 -9.38 -11.43
CA ILE A 111 4.38 -8.87 -10.14
C ILE A 111 4.56 -9.97 -9.11
N PHE A 112 5.10 -9.66 -7.94
CA PHE A 112 5.08 -10.58 -6.83
C PHE A 112 4.09 -10.15 -5.75
N HIS A 113 3.39 -11.11 -5.21
CA HIS A 113 2.40 -10.93 -4.16
C HIS A 113 2.97 -11.44 -2.84
N LEU A 114 3.00 -10.61 -1.79
CA LEU A 114 3.27 -11.04 -0.42
C LEU A 114 1.95 -11.42 0.24
N VAL A 115 1.67 -12.72 0.29
CA VAL A 115 0.35 -13.28 0.62
C VAL A 115 0.36 -13.87 2.01
N LEU A 116 -0.58 -13.41 2.87
CA LEU A 116 -0.91 -14.12 4.10
C LEU A 116 -1.85 -15.28 3.79
N ALA A 117 -1.42 -16.49 4.11
CA ALA A 117 -2.24 -17.68 4.02
C ALA A 117 -2.01 -18.60 5.22
N ARG A 118 -2.94 -19.52 5.44
CA ARG A 118 -2.89 -20.49 6.53
C ARG A 118 -2.35 -21.81 6.01
N PRO A 119 -1.18 -22.26 6.47
CA PRO A 119 -0.71 -23.60 6.21
C PRO A 119 -1.74 -24.65 6.64
N GLU A 120 -1.87 -25.73 5.87
CA GLU A 120 -2.76 -26.83 6.20
C GLU A 120 -2.37 -27.41 7.57
N GLY A 121 -3.37 -27.65 8.42
CA GLY A 121 -3.16 -28.11 9.80
C GLY A 121 -2.79 -27.02 10.81
N ALA A 122 -2.57 -25.77 10.39
CA ALA A 122 -2.30 -24.66 11.31
C ALA A 122 -3.53 -24.25 12.10
N GLY A 123 -3.31 -23.79 13.34
CA GLY A 123 -4.37 -23.33 14.24
C GLY A 123 -5.07 -22.05 13.76
N PRO A 124 -6.19 -21.69 14.40
CA PRO A 124 -6.93 -20.45 14.09
C PRO A 124 -6.18 -19.18 14.54
N GLY A 125 -6.69 -18.04 14.13
CA GLY A 125 -6.19 -16.72 14.51
C GLY A 125 -4.92 -16.33 13.76
N THR A 126 -4.32 -15.22 14.17
CA THR A 126 -3.16 -14.62 13.50
C THR A 126 -1.90 -15.45 13.58
N LYS A 127 -1.72 -16.21 14.67
CA LYS A 127 -0.57 -17.11 14.86
C LYS A 127 -0.56 -18.32 13.91
N GLY A 128 -1.67 -18.62 13.26
CA GLY A 128 -1.76 -19.67 12.24
C GLY A 128 -1.43 -19.20 10.84
N LEU A 129 -1.10 -17.91 10.63
CA LEU A 129 -0.82 -17.35 9.32
C LEU A 129 0.68 -17.31 9.04
N SER A 130 1.04 -17.61 7.79
CA SER A 130 2.40 -17.52 7.27
C SER A 130 2.44 -16.61 6.04
N LEU A 131 3.61 -16.10 5.71
CA LEU A 131 3.82 -15.22 4.57
C LEU A 131 4.37 -16.02 3.38
N PHE A 132 3.79 -15.78 2.21
CA PHE A 132 4.19 -16.45 0.97
C PHE A 132 4.52 -15.44 -0.11
N PHE A 133 5.60 -15.69 -0.83
CA PHE A 133 5.93 -15.03 -2.08
C PHE A 133 5.22 -15.78 -3.22
N VAL A 134 4.34 -15.10 -3.95
CA VAL A 134 3.57 -15.68 -5.06
C VAL A 134 3.72 -14.78 -6.28
N PRO A 135 4.44 -15.18 -7.34
CA PRO A 135 4.61 -14.36 -8.53
C PRO A 135 3.40 -14.45 -9.46
N LYS A 136 3.15 -13.41 -10.25
CA LYS A 136 2.16 -13.38 -11.33
C LYS A 136 2.52 -14.35 -12.46
N PHE A 137 3.77 -14.37 -12.84
CA PHE A 137 4.35 -15.34 -13.76
C PHE A 137 5.43 -16.15 -13.04
N HIS A 138 5.51 -17.44 -13.31
CA HIS A 138 6.68 -18.23 -12.92
C HIS A 138 7.92 -17.57 -13.51
N PHE A 139 9.07 -17.85 -12.95
CA PHE A 139 10.34 -17.32 -13.42
C PHE A 139 11.45 -18.32 -13.18
N ASP A 140 12.50 -18.20 -13.96
CA ASP A 140 13.72 -18.96 -13.75
C ASP A 140 14.43 -18.43 -12.47
N PRO A 141 14.65 -19.26 -11.44
CA PRO A 141 15.24 -18.82 -10.19
C PRO A 141 16.71 -18.37 -10.28
N GLU A 142 17.39 -18.66 -11.37
CA GLU A 142 18.78 -18.26 -11.59
C GLU A 142 18.92 -16.99 -12.44
N THR A 143 17.97 -16.71 -13.33
CA THR A 143 18.03 -15.58 -14.25
C THR A 143 16.94 -14.51 -14.02
N GLY A 144 15.87 -14.85 -13.32
CA GLY A 144 14.70 -14.00 -13.15
C GLY A 144 13.82 -13.88 -14.39
N GLU A 145 14.11 -14.63 -15.46
CA GLU A 145 13.32 -14.57 -16.71
C GLU A 145 11.89 -15.08 -16.48
N PRO A 146 10.84 -14.30 -16.84
CA PRO A 146 9.46 -14.72 -16.71
C PRO A 146 9.14 -15.92 -17.62
N GLY A 147 8.34 -16.82 -17.06
CA GLY A 147 7.84 -18.03 -17.72
C GLY A 147 6.32 -18.02 -17.86
N GLU A 148 5.70 -19.17 -17.61
CA GLU A 148 4.28 -19.37 -17.72
C GLU A 148 3.48 -18.60 -16.66
N ARG A 149 2.21 -18.32 -16.96
CA ARG A 149 1.29 -17.67 -16.02
C ARG A 149 1.04 -18.55 -14.80
N ASN A 150 1.22 -17.98 -13.61
CA ASN A 150 0.88 -18.63 -12.35
C ASN A 150 -0.62 -18.48 -12.04
N GLY A 151 -1.14 -19.33 -11.16
CA GLY A 151 -2.56 -19.38 -10.76
C GLY A 151 -3.05 -18.24 -9.86
N ALA A 152 -2.45 -17.06 -9.97
CA ALA A 152 -2.89 -15.84 -9.27
C ALA A 152 -3.56 -14.89 -10.28
N PHE A 153 -4.89 -14.74 -10.22
CA PHE A 153 -5.67 -13.99 -11.19
C PHE A 153 -6.48 -12.87 -10.54
N VAL A 154 -6.48 -11.69 -11.15
CA VAL A 154 -7.46 -10.65 -10.83
C VAL A 154 -8.80 -11.04 -11.44
N THR A 155 -9.80 -11.21 -10.59
CA THR A 155 -11.15 -11.62 -10.98
C THR A 155 -12.16 -10.49 -10.93
N ASN A 156 -11.83 -9.40 -10.24
CA ASN A 156 -12.64 -8.19 -10.20
C ASN A 156 -11.78 -6.96 -9.88
N VAL A 157 -12.22 -5.79 -10.34
CA VAL A 157 -11.66 -4.48 -9.99
C VAL A 157 -12.72 -3.65 -9.31
N GLU A 158 -12.43 -3.14 -8.12
CA GLU A 158 -13.37 -2.38 -7.32
C GLU A 158 -13.73 -1.03 -7.98
N HIS A 159 -15.01 -0.72 -8.00
CA HIS A 159 -15.49 0.59 -8.44
C HIS A 159 -15.27 1.61 -7.31
N LYS A 160 -14.35 2.55 -7.51
CA LYS A 160 -13.93 3.51 -6.48
C LYS A 160 -14.44 4.92 -6.76
N MET A 161 -14.64 5.67 -5.68
CA MET A 161 -14.99 7.08 -5.71
C MET A 161 -13.83 7.97 -6.21
N GLY A 162 -12.58 7.62 -5.85
CA GLY A 162 -11.35 8.33 -6.22
C GLY A 162 -10.16 7.40 -6.40
N LEU A 163 -8.98 7.92 -6.78
CA LEU A 163 -7.78 7.15 -7.06
C LEU A 163 -8.02 5.99 -8.04
N LYS A 164 -8.83 6.22 -9.07
CA LYS A 164 -9.31 5.16 -9.98
C LYS A 164 -8.19 4.56 -10.82
N VAL A 165 -7.13 5.32 -11.10
CA VAL A 165 -5.97 4.85 -11.86
C VAL A 165 -5.18 3.79 -11.08
N SER A 166 -5.11 3.91 -9.74
CA SER A 166 -4.59 2.82 -8.89
C SER A 166 -5.66 1.74 -8.77
N THR A 167 -5.48 0.61 -9.45
CA THR A 167 -6.43 -0.51 -9.40
C THR A 167 -6.53 -1.08 -8.00
N THR A 168 -7.74 -1.42 -7.57
CA THR A 168 -8.00 -2.13 -6.32
C THR A 168 -8.74 -3.41 -6.68
N CYS A 169 -8.10 -4.55 -6.48
CA CYS A 169 -8.48 -5.79 -7.10
C CYS A 169 -9.03 -6.81 -6.09
N GLU A 170 -9.90 -7.70 -6.60
CA GLU A 170 -10.07 -9.03 -6.05
C GLU A 170 -9.06 -9.94 -6.71
N LEU A 171 -8.27 -10.64 -5.90
CA LEU A 171 -7.19 -11.52 -6.34
C LEU A 171 -7.50 -12.95 -5.91
N THR A 172 -7.62 -13.84 -6.87
CA THR A 172 -8.00 -15.24 -6.69
C THR A 172 -6.80 -16.15 -6.94
N PHE A 173 -6.59 -17.09 -6.04
CA PHE A 173 -5.49 -18.05 -6.08
C PHE A 173 -6.00 -19.47 -6.28
N GLY A 174 -5.33 -20.27 -7.14
CA GLY A 174 -5.56 -21.70 -7.33
C GLY A 174 -6.89 -22.06 -8.00
N GLN A 175 -7.65 -21.08 -8.45
CA GLN A 175 -8.89 -21.29 -9.21
C GLN A 175 -8.61 -21.27 -10.71
N HIS A 176 -9.61 -21.51 -11.53
CA HIS A 176 -9.50 -21.58 -12.99
C HIS A 176 -8.60 -22.72 -13.52
N GLY A 177 -8.39 -23.78 -12.72
CA GLY A 177 -7.63 -24.96 -13.13
C GLY A 177 -6.11 -24.77 -13.17
N VAL A 178 -5.60 -23.63 -12.74
CA VAL A 178 -4.16 -23.36 -12.63
C VAL A 178 -3.77 -23.21 -11.17
N PRO A 179 -2.91 -24.10 -10.61
CA PRO A 179 -2.43 -23.95 -9.24
C PRO A 179 -1.68 -22.63 -9.04
N ALA A 180 -1.95 -21.94 -7.93
CA ALA A 180 -1.17 -20.77 -7.54
C ALA A 180 0.05 -21.23 -6.73
N LYS A 181 1.20 -21.32 -7.40
CA LYS A 181 2.45 -21.73 -6.77
C LYS A 181 3.12 -20.55 -6.06
N GLY A 182 3.55 -20.79 -4.84
CA GLY A 182 4.28 -19.81 -4.02
C GLY A 182 5.33 -20.44 -3.15
N TRP A 183 6.10 -19.65 -2.45
CA TRP A 183 7.16 -20.08 -1.55
C TRP A 183 7.02 -19.39 -0.20
N LEU A 184 7.24 -20.14 0.87
CA LEU A 184 7.24 -19.61 2.23
C LEU A 184 8.36 -18.56 2.36
N VAL A 185 8.04 -17.42 2.97
CA VAL A 185 9.01 -16.39 3.31
C VAL A 185 9.38 -16.54 4.79
N GLY A 186 10.64 -16.83 5.08
CA GLY A 186 11.10 -17.09 6.45
C GLY A 186 10.49 -18.36 7.04
N GLU A 187 9.92 -18.25 8.25
CA GLU A 187 9.39 -19.39 8.99
C GLU A 187 7.85 -19.44 8.99
N VAL A 188 7.30 -20.66 9.17
CA VAL A 188 5.86 -20.83 9.36
C VAL A 188 5.38 -20.11 10.63
N HIS A 189 4.17 -19.55 10.57
CA HIS A 189 3.50 -18.84 11.68
C HIS A 189 4.05 -17.44 12.01
N ASP A 190 5.08 -16.97 11.31
CA ASP A 190 5.62 -15.60 11.47
C ASP A 190 4.96 -14.57 10.52
N GLY A 191 4.00 -15.00 9.71
CA GLY A 191 3.45 -14.20 8.61
C GLY A 191 2.93 -12.83 9.04
N ILE A 192 2.29 -12.72 10.21
CA ILE A 192 1.79 -11.43 10.70
C ILE A 192 2.95 -10.50 11.09
N ALA A 193 3.97 -10.99 11.80
CA ALA A 193 5.12 -10.19 12.19
C ALA A 193 5.85 -9.65 10.94
N GLN A 194 6.09 -10.52 9.96
CA GLN A 194 6.72 -10.17 8.69
C GLN A 194 5.86 -9.17 7.88
N MET A 195 4.56 -9.35 7.85
CA MET A 195 3.65 -8.43 7.16
C MET A 195 3.61 -7.05 7.81
N PHE A 196 3.89 -6.93 9.12
CA PHE A 196 3.99 -5.63 9.76
C PHE A 196 5.16 -4.77 9.24
N ASP A 197 6.26 -5.35 8.78
CA ASP A 197 7.32 -4.60 8.09
C ASP A 197 6.78 -3.88 6.83
N VAL A 198 5.88 -4.54 6.10
CA VAL A 198 5.19 -3.95 4.93
C VAL A 198 4.17 -2.90 5.36
N ILE A 199 3.35 -3.20 6.38
CA ILE A 199 2.29 -2.33 6.89
C ILE A 199 2.86 -1.02 7.45
N GLU A 200 3.98 -1.06 8.16
CA GLU A 200 4.64 0.14 8.71
C GLU A 200 5.03 1.11 7.59
N THR A 201 5.61 0.60 6.53
CA THR A 201 5.96 1.40 5.34
C THR A 201 4.70 2.00 4.69
N ALA A 202 3.65 1.21 4.55
CA ALA A 202 2.37 1.66 3.98
C ALA A 202 1.70 2.73 4.86
N ARG A 203 1.78 2.63 6.18
CA ARG A 203 1.25 3.65 7.12
C ARG A 203 2.00 4.98 6.99
N MET A 204 3.32 4.95 6.87
CA MET A 204 4.12 6.15 6.64
C MET A 204 3.74 6.84 5.33
N LEU A 205 3.51 6.07 4.28
CA LEU A 205 3.02 6.58 2.99
C LEU A 205 1.68 7.32 3.15
N VAL A 206 0.72 6.70 3.81
CA VAL A 206 -0.61 7.30 4.03
C VAL A 206 -0.51 8.56 4.90
N GLY A 207 0.32 8.55 5.94
CA GLY A 207 0.58 9.71 6.80
C GLY A 207 1.18 10.88 6.01
N THR A 208 2.23 10.62 5.25
CA THR A 208 2.89 11.63 4.39
C THR A 208 1.91 12.21 3.36
N LYS A 209 1.11 11.37 2.71
CA LYS A 209 0.05 11.82 1.79
C LYS A 209 -0.99 12.69 2.47
N ALA A 210 -1.39 12.36 3.70
CA ALA A 210 -2.35 13.14 4.46
C ALA A 210 -1.81 14.54 4.79
N ILE A 211 -0.53 14.66 5.19
CA ILE A 211 0.14 15.94 5.46
C ILE A 211 0.22 16.79 4.19
N ALA A 212 0.66 16.21 3.07
CA ALA A 212 0.72 16.90 1.78
C ALA A 212 -0.65 17.46 1.36
N THR A 213 -1.71 16.66 1.52
CA THR A 213 -3.09 17.06 1.21
C THR A 213 -3.56 18.18 2.14
N LEU A 214 -3.27 18.08 3.44
CA LEU A 214 -3.62 19.09 4.44
C LEU A 214 -2.91 20.42 4.18
N SER A 215 -1.62 20.39 3.86
CA SER A 215 -0.84 21.59 3.51
C SER A 215 -1.45 22.35 2.32
N THR A 216 -1.76 21.64 1.24
CA THR A 216 -2.44 22.21 0.07
C THR A 216 -3.81 22.76 0.44
N GLY A 217 -4.59 22.01 1.23
CA GLY A 217 -5.91 22.45 1.71
C GLY A 217 -5.83 23.71 2.56
N TYR A 218 -4.87 23.78 3.48
CA TYR A 218 -4.63 24.94 4.33
C TYR A 218 -4.27 26.20 3.50
N LEU A 219 -3.33 26.07 2.55
CA LEU A 219 -2.91 27.21 1.73
C LEU A 219 -4.07 27.78 0.91
N ASN A 220 -4.87 26.93 0.28
CA ASN A 220 -6.05 27.37 -0.47
C ASN A 220 -7.13 27.98 0.44
N ALA A 221 -7.38 27.38 1.60
CA ALA A 221 -8.34 27.91 2.58
C ALA A 221 -7.90 29.26 3.13
N LEU A 222 -6.61 29.44 3.40
CA LEU A 222 -6.04 30.70 3.87
C LEU A 222 -6.17 31.82 2.82
N ASP A 223 -5.83 31.52 1.57
CA ASP A 223 -5.95 32.48 0.47
C ASP A 223 -7.41 32.93 0.26
N TYR A 224 -8.32 31.96 0.22
CA TYR A 224 -9.75 32.26 0.16
C TYR A 224 -10.22 33.10 1.36
N ALA A 225 -9.82 32.75 2.57
CA ALA A 225 -10.23 33.45 3.79
C ALA A 225 -9.73 34.88 3.86
N LYS A 226 -8.58 35.22 3.24
CA LYS A 226 -8.03 36.55 3.14
C LYS A 226 -8.80 37.46 2.16
N SER A 227 -9.46 36.86 1.18
CA SER A 227 -10.20 37.59 0.14
C SER A 227 -11.71 37.62 0.34
N ARG A 228 -12.27 36.58 0.96
CA ARG A 228 -13.72 36.42 1.18
C ARG A 228 -14.21 37.41 2.26
N VAL A 229 -15.05 38.35 1.90
CA VAL A 229 -15.74 39.27 2.83
C VAL A 229 -17.10 38.67 3.19
N GLN A 230 -17.38 38.57 4.51
CA GLN A 230 -18.65 38.03 5.01
C GLN A 230 -18.89 38.45 6.47
N GLY A 231 -19.97 39.21 6.71
CA GLY A 231 -20.37 39.64 8.04
C GLY A 231 -19.49 40.77 8.62
N ALA A 232 -19.93 41.40 9.69
CA ALA A 232 -19.15 42.35 10.46
C ALA A 232 -18.21 41.64 11.44
N ASP A 233 -17.18 42.34 11.93
CA ASP A 233 -16.36 41.82 13.05
C ASP A 233 -17.24 41.47 14.23
N LEU A 234 -16.89 40.39 14.94
CA LEU A 234 -17.68 39.91 16.07
C LEU A 234 -17.86 40.97 17.18
N THR A 235 -16.87 41.84 17.35
CA THR A 235 -16.94 42.96 18.32
C THR A 235 -17.96 44.03 17.95
N GLN A 236 -18.40 44.08 16.68
CA GLN A 236 -19.34 45.03 16.11
C GLN A 236 -20.65 44.38 15.64
N MET A 237 -20.91 43.12 16.01
CA MET A 237 -22.04 42.33 15.48
C MET A 237 -23.42 42.96 15.76
N THR A 238 -23.55 43.82 16.77
CA THR A 238 -24.80 44.52 17.12
C THR A 238 -25.04 45.77 16.29
N ASP A 239 -24.00 46.34 15.68
CA ASP A 239 -24.10 47.48 14.79
C ASP A 239 -24.43 47.03 13.36
N LYS A 240 -25.64 47.28 12.90
CA LYS A 240 -26.11 46.91 11.55
C LYS A 240 -25.41 47.69 10.44
N THR A 241 -24.74 48.79 10.77
CA THR A 241 -24.00 49.65 9.83
C THR A 241 -22.52 49.33 9.78
N ALA A 242 -22.02 48.43 10.65
CA ALA A 242 -20.63 48.03 10.71
C ALA A 242 -20.14 47.49 9.35
N PRO A 243 -18.92 47.84 8.95
CA PRO A 243 -18.35 47.33 7.69
C PRO A 243 -18.19 45.81 7.72
N ARG A 244 -18.38 45.21 6.55
CA ARG A 244 -18.09 43.77 6.38
C ARG A 244 -16.59 43.55 6.33
N VAL A 245 -16.14 42.47 6.97
CA VAL A 245 -14.72 42.12 7.05
C VAL A 245 -14.43 40.81 6.34
N THR A 246 -13.16 40.55 6.06
CA THR A 246 -12.75 39.24 5.55
C THR A 246 -12.96 38.16 6.64
N ILE A 247 -13.23 36.91 6.21
CA ILE A 247 -13.58 35.84 7.17
C ILE A 247 -12.42 35.47 8.10
N THR A 248 -11.19 35.92 7.82
CA THR A 248 -10.06 35.81 8.76
C THR A 248 -10.27 36.57 10.06
N HIS A 249 -11.23 37.55 10.13
CA HIS A 249 -11.60 38.23 11.36
C HIS A 249 -12.46 37.36 12.30
N HIS A 250 -13.12 36.33 11.76
CA HIS A 250 -13.97 35.45 12.58
C HIS A 250 -13.13 34.46 13.39
N PRO A 251 -13.33 34.36 14.70
CA PRO A 251 -12.49 33.54 15.58
C PRO A 251 -12.50 32.05 15.25
N ASP A 252 -13.63 31.50 14.81
CA ASP A 252 -13.78 30.10 14.43
C ASP A 252 -13.00 29.77 13.17
N VAL A 253 -13.01 30.66 12.16
CA VAL A 253 -12.21 30.55 10.94
C VAL A 253 -10.71 30.58 11.28
N ARG A 254 -10.29 31.55 12.11
CA ARG A 254 -8.88 31.63 12.55
C ARG A 254 -8.45 30.37 13.28
N ARG A 255 -9.28 29.88 14.22
CA ARG A 255 -8.98 28.64 14.94
C ARG A 255 -8.84 27.46 14.01
N ALA A 256 -9.75 27.30 13.02
CA ALA A 256 -9.67 26.25 12.02
C ALA A 256 -8.39 26.32 11.19
N LEU A 257 -8.02 27.52 10.71
CA LEU A 257 -6.78 27.73 9.96
C LEU A 257 -5.53 27.44 10.81
N MET A 258 -5.49 27.90 12.08
CA MET A 258 -4.37 27.63 12.97
C MET A 258 -4.25 26.13 13.27
N THR A 259 -5.36 25.41 13.45
CA THR A 259 -5.36 23.97 13.66
C THR A 259 -4.81 23.23 12.45
N GLN A 260 -5.25 23.61 11.24
CA GLN A 260 -4.74 23.02 10.00
C GLN A 260 -3.23 23.27 9.84
N LYS A 261 -2.77 24.52 10.10
CA LYS A 261 -1.35 24.86 10.06
C LYS A 261 -0.53 24.01 11.04
N ALA A 262 -0.98 23.90 12.28
CA ALA A 262 -0.29 23.14 13.33
C ALA A 262 -0.15 21.65 13.02
N TYR A 263 -1.08 21.06 12.26
CA TYR A 263 -0.96 19.67 11.82
C TYR A 263 -0.17 19.51 10.52
N ALA A 264 -0.07 20.54 9.68
CA ALA A 264 0.66 20.49 8.42
C ALA A 264 2.17 20.72 8.57
N GLU A 265 2.57 21.50 9.59
CA GLU A 265 3.97 21.86 9.92
C GLU A 265 4.49 21.14 11.16
#